data_e2ed904396e4119457ec9d01121eb8a0
#
_entry.id   e2ed904396e4119457ec9d01121eb8a0
#
_cell.length_a   1.000
_cell.length_b   1.000
_cell.length_c   1.000
_cell.angle_alpha   90.00
_cell.angle_beta   90.00
_cell.angle_gamma   90.00
#
_symmetry.space_group_name_H-M   'P 1'
#
loop_
_entity.id
_entity.type
_entity.pdbx_description
1 polymer ?
#
loop_
_entity_poly.entity_id
_entity_poly.type
_entity_poly.pdbx_seq_one_letter_code
_entity_poly.pdbx_strand_id
1 'polypeptide(L)'
;GDVYKRQPYANEAAKKGKKLYHLNIGQPDIATPEAYFDAVKNFSQPVLAYAPSDGVPEMIDAVVNYYGKIDAPITNKQVLITTGGSEALQIALSCILDEGDEIIIPEPFYPNYSTFVTLTGATIRPITTTPEENYKFAIRERVEACINEHTRAILFTNPGNPTGTILTEEELRLMADIAKEHNLFIIGDEVYREFVYGGEKLMSLLQLEGYEDNVVVIDSVSKRFSACGARIGCVITRNAELYNNAMKWCQGRLCASTICLLYTSPSPRDRG
;
A
#
# COMPACT_ATOMS: atom_id res chain seq x y z
N GLY A 1 15.75 11.51 -9.03
CA GLY A 1 16.64 12.55 -9.55
C GLY A 1 16.12 13.31 -10.75
N ASP A 2 15.34 12.73 -11.67
CA ASP A 2 14.99 13.37 -12.96
C ASP A 2 13.77 14.31 -12.89
N VAL A 3 12.91 14.20 -11.89
CA VAL A 3 11.71 15.06 -11.78
C VAL A 3 12.09 16.53 -11.69
N TYR A 4 13.08 16.88 -10.89
CA TYR A 4 13.53 18.27 -10.74
C TYR A 4 14.21 18.81 -12.01
N LYS A 5 14.85 17.98 -12.80
CA LYS A 5 15.50 18.39 -14.05
C LYS A 5 14.51 18.74 -15.15
N ARG A 6 13.33 18.12 -15.15
CA ARG A 6 12.28 18.32 -16.19
C ARG A 6 11.33 19.45 -15.86
N GLN A 7 11.14 19.78 -14.58
CA GLN A 7 10.21 20.83 -14.14
C GLN A 7 10.46 22.21 -14.79
N PRO A 8 11.71 22.69 -14.96
CA PRO A 8 11.97 23.96 -15.65
C PRO A 8 11.44 23.99 -17.09
N TYR A 9 11.60 22.90 -17.83
CA TYR A 9 11.10 22.81 -19.22
C TYR A 9 9.56 22.82 -19.26
N ALA A 10 8.90 22.12 -18.34
CA ALA A 10 7.45 22.14 -18.21
C ALA A 10 6.95 23.55 -17.89
N ASN A 11 7.57 24.24 -16.93
CA ASN A 11 7.24 25.62 -16.56
C ASN A 11 7.42 26.60 -17.75
N GLU A 12 8.47 26.44 -18.53
CA GLU A 12 8.71 27.26 -19.70
C GLU A 12 7.66 27.01 -20.80
N ALA A 13 7.31 25.73 -21.03
CA ALA A 13 6.27 25.37 -21.98
C ALA A 13 4.90 25.93 -21.58
N ALA A 14 4.55 25.89 -20.28
CA ALA A 14 3.34 26.49 -19.75
C ALA A 14 3.31 28.03 -19.95
N LYS A 15 4.43 28.70 -19.69
CA LYS A 15 4.57 30.17 -19.94
C LYS A 15 4.37 30.53 -21.41
N LYS A 16 4.69 29.61 -22.33
CA LYS A 16 4.48 29.77 -23.77
C LYS A 16 3.06 29.37 -24.22
N GLY A 17 2.13 29.13 -23.29
CA GLY A 17 0.74 28.77 -23.56
C GLY A 17 0.54 27.33 -24.07
N LYS A 18 1.55 26.46 -23.97
CA LYS A 18 1.42 25.05 -24.37
C LYS A 18 0.63 24.29 -23.32
N LYS A 19 -0.33 23.45 -23.77
CA LYS A 19 -1.04 22.50 -22.91
C LYS A 19 -0.08 21.39 -22.49
N LEU A 20 0.05 21.17 -21.17
CA LEU A 20 0.86 20.11 -20.60
C LEU A 20 -0.02 18.95 -20.18
N TYR A 21 0.41 17.75 -20.49
CA TYR A 21 -0.21 16.51 -20.02
C TYR A 21 0.76 15.82 -19.04
N HIS A 22 0.38 15.77 -17.78
CA HIS A 22 1.19 15.19 -16.70
C HIS A 22 0.93 13.69 -16.59
N LEU A 23 1.68 12.88 -17.35
CA LEU A 23 1.57 11.41 -17.31
C LEU A 23 2.51 10.76 -16.28
N ASN A 24 3.26 11.56 -15.54
CA ASN A 24 4.23 11.13 -14.54
C ASN A 24 3.67 11.12 -13.11
N ILE A 25 2.45 11.60 -12.91
CA ILE A 25 1.79 11.67 -11.60
C ILE A 25 0.61 10.69 -11.60
N GLY A 26 0.69 9.65 -10.79
CA GLY A 26 -0.38 8.67 -10.63
C GLY A 26 -1.52 9.20 -9.75
N GLN A 27 -2.10 10.33 -10.10
CA GLN A 27 -3.25 10.91 -9.41
C GLN A 27 -4.52 10.67 -10.24
N PRO A 28 -5.57 10.03 -9.67
CA PRO A 28 -6.86 9.91 -10.34
C PRO A 28 -7.46 11.30 -10.64
N ASP A 29 -8.19 11.42 -11.74
CA ASP A 29 -8.85 12.65 -12.21
C ASP A 29 -10.36 12.64 -11.98
N ILE A 30 -10.90 11.59 -11.38
CA ILE A 30 -12.30 11.51 -10.94
C ILE A 30 -12.48 12.37 -9.68
N ALA A 31 -13.61 13.03 -9.55
CA ALA A 31 -13.89 13.84 -8.37
C ALA A 31 -13.84 13.01 -7.07
N THR A 32 -13.20 13.55 -6.04
CA THR A 32 -13.29 12.99 -4.69
C THR A 32 -14.75 12.97 -4.24
N PRO A 33 -15.23 11.92 -3.56
CA PRO A 33 -16.63 11.84 -3.11
C PRO A 33 -17.05 13.04 -2.26
N GLU A 34 -18.23 13.57 -2.52
CA GLU A 34 -18.78 14.74 -1.82
C GLU A 34 -18.93 14.47 -0.32
N ALA A 35 -19.27 13.23 0.05
CA ALA A 35 -19.36 12.79 1.44
C ALA A 35 -18.07 13.02 2.25
N TYR A 36 -16.88 13.00 1.61
CA TYR A 36 -15.62 13.35 2.27
C TYR A 36 -15.62 14.82 2.70
N PHE A 37 -15.97 15.71 1.80
CA PHE A 37 -16.00 17.15 2.10
C PHE A 37 -17.11 17.49 3.09
N ASP A 38 -18.24 16.81 3.03
CA ASP A 38 -19.34 16.99 3.98
C ASP A 38 -18.95 16.53 5.39
N ALA A 39 -18.25 15.42 5.53
CA ALA A 39 -17.72 14.99 6.82
C ALA A 39 -16.77 16.03 7.43
N VAL A 40 -15.88 16.61 6.61
CA VAL A 40 -14.96 17.66 7.06
C VAL A 40 -15.71 18.94 7.43
N LYS A 41 -16.70 19.39 6.63
CA LYS A 41 -17.51 20.59 6.91
C LYS A 41 -18.34 20.47 8.18
N ASN A 42 -18.85 19.27 8.45
CA ASN A 42 -19.71 19.00 9.59
C ASN A 42 -18.94 18.67 10.88
N PHE A 43 -17.62 18.72 10.84
CA PHE A 43 -16.80 18.54 12.03
C PHE A 43 -17.07 19.70 13.00
N SER A 44 -17.62 19.39 14.17
CA SER A 44 -18.08 20.40 15.13
C SER A 44 -17.56 20.18 16.56
N GLN A 45 -16.56 19.33 16.74
CA GLN A 45 -15.97 19.13 18.05
C GLN A 45 -15.24 20.40 18.51
N PRO A 46 -15.42 20.86 19.77
CA PRO A 46 -14.83 22.09 20.25
C PRO A 46 -13.31 22.02 20.39
N VAL A 47 -12.75 20.81 20.47
CA VAL A 47 -11.31 20.57 20.54
C VAL A 47 -10.93 19.53 19.49
N LEU A 48 -9.95 19.85 18.67
CA LEU A 48 -9.33 18.91 17.76
C LEU A 48 -8.28 18.09 18.54
N ALA A 49 -8.75 17.06 19.24
CA ALA A 49 -7.92 16.19 20.06
C ALA A 49 -7.12 15.19 19.23
N TYR A 50 -6.09 14.60 19.83
CA TYR A 50 -5.41 13.47 19.24
C TYR A 50 -6.37 12.29 19.03
N ALA A 51 -6.30 11.66 17.87
CA ALA A 51 -6.91 10.36 17.65
C ALA A 51 -6.15 9.27 18.44
N PRO A 52 -6.75 8.10 18.67
CA PRO A 52 -6.01 6.92 19.11
C PRO A 52 -4.86 6.59 18.16
N SER A 53 -3.77 6.01 18.70
CA SER A 53 -2.55 5.76 17.90
C SER A 53 -2.76 4.78 16.75
N ASP A 54 -3.70 3.85 16.90
CA ASP A 54 -4.12 2.89 15.86
C ASP A 54 -5.11 3.47 14.86
N GLY A 55 -5.73 4.62 15.18
CA GLY A 55 -6.72 5.30 14.36
C GLY A 55 -8.06 5.48 15.08
N VAL A 56 -8.97 6.27 14.50
CA VAL A 56 -10.32 6.40 15.04
C VAL A 56 -11.10 5.11 14.78
N PRO A 57 -11.92 4.66 15.76
CA PRO A 57 -12.66 3.39 15.63
C PRO A 57 -13.50 3.31 14.35
N GLU A 58 -14.16 4.39 13.97
CA GLU A 58 -15.02 4.47 12.78
C GLU A 58 -14.24 4.17 11.49
N MET A 59 -12.99 4.64 11.39
CA MET A 59 -12.15 4.36 10.22
C MET A 59 -11.66 2.91 10.23
N ILE A 60 -11.27 2.38 11.39
CA ILE A 60 -10.89 0.98 11.54
C ILE A 60 -12.05 0.08 11.15
N ASP A 61 -13.27 0.35 11.65
CA ASP A 61 -14.49 -0.39 11.31
C ASP A 61 -14.80 -0.32 9.81
N ALA A 62 -14.59 0.84 9.17
CA ALA A 62 -14.77 1.00 7.73
C ALA A 62 -13.81 0.11 6.93
N VAL A 63 -12.53 0.01 7.34
CA VAL A 63 -11.55 -0.89 6.72
C VAL A 63 -11.96 -2.35 6.95
N VAL A 64 -12.31 -2.74 8.17
CA VAL A 64 -12.77 -4.10 8.49
C VAL A 64 -13.99 -4.49 7.65
N ASN A 65 -14.99 -3.61 7.58
CA ASN A 65 -16.19 -3.83 6.78
C ASN A 65 -15.87 -3.94 5.27
N TYR A 66 -14.93 -3.14 4.77
CA TYR A 66 -14.52 -3.21 3.38
C TYR A 66 -13.89 -4.57 3.05
N TYR A 67 -12.94 -5.02 3.86
CA TYR A 67 -12.28 -6.31 3.64
C TYR A 67 -13.25 -7.50 3.86
N GLY A 68 -14.22 -7.38 4.78
CA GLY A 68 -15.28 -8.36 4.92
C GLY A 68 -16.15 -8.53 3.66
N LYS A 69 -16.40 -7.47 2.91
CA LYS A 69 -17.19 -7.51 1.65
C LYS A 69 -16.46 -8.22 0.50
N ILE A 70 -15.17 -8.40 0.60
CA ILE A 70 -14.33 -9.07 -0.41
C ILE A 70 -13.83 -10.45 0.06
N ASP A 71 -14.51 -11.04 1.03
CA ASP A 71 -14.16 -12.35 1.60
C ASP A 71 -12.74 -12.42 2.19
N ALA A 72 -12.27 -11.33 2.73
CA ALA A 72 -10.98 -11.22 3.43
C ALA A 72 -11.20 -10.74 4.89
N PRO A 73 -11.88 -11.51 5.74
CA PRO A 73 -12.28 -11.05 7.07
C PRO A 73 -11.06 -10.76 7.95
N ILE A 74 -11.06 -9.56 8.52
CA ILE A 74 -10.06 -9.07 9.47
C ILE A 74 -10.77 -8.50 10.69
N THR A 75 -10.03 -8.27 11.77
CA THR A 75 -10.54 -7.67 13.01
C THR A 75 -9.91 -6.30 13.25
N ASN A 76 -10.54 -5.51 14.13
CA ASN A 76 -10.02 -4.19 14.50
C ASN A 76 -8.58 -4.23 15.06
N LYS A 77 -8.17 -5.37 15.65
CA LYS A 77 -6.83 -5.59 16.19
C LYS A 77 -5.80 -6.04 15.14
N GLN A 78 -6.13 -5.93 13.88
CA GLN A 78 -5.28 -6.28 12.75
C GLN A 78 -5.06 -5.11 11.79
N VAL A 79 -5.62 -3.94 12.12
CA VAL A 79 -5.59 -2.72 11.31
C VAL A 79 -4.93 -1.60 12.08
N LEU A 80 -3.96 -0.93 11.47
CA LEU A 80 -3.36 0.30 11.96
C LEU A 80 -3.52 1.39 10.89
N ILE A 81 -4.22 2.46 11.25
CA ILE A 81 -4.44 3.59 10.34
C ILE A 81 -3.20 4.48 10.28
N THR A 82 -2.86 4.91 9.09
CA THR A 82 -1.63 5.66 8.80
C THR A 82 -1.89 6.92 7.97
N THR A 83 -0.91 7.80 7.92
CA THR A 83 -0.92 9.01 7.08
C THR A 83 -0.61 8.64 5.62
N GLY A 84 -1.53 7.89 5.00
CA GLY A 84 -1.41 7.33 3.65
C GLY A 84 -0.57 6.07 3.58
N GLY A 85 -0.57 5.42 2.40
CA GLY A 85 0.19 4.18 2.16
C GLY A 85 1.70 4.34 2.33
N SER A 86 2.24 5.55 2.15
CA SER A 86 3.69 5.80 2.34
C SER A 86 4.13 5.62 3.79
N GLU A 87 3.36 6.11 4.77
CA GLU A 87 3.64 5.86 6.18
C GLU A 87 3.40 4.40 6.55
N ALA A 88 2.37 3.77 5.97
CA ALA A 88 2.11 2.35 6.15
C ALA A 88 3.32 1.49 5.71
N LEU A 89 3.86 1.78 4.54
CA LEU A 89 5.09 1.13 4.03
C LEU A 89 6.28 1.37 4.96
N GLN A 90 6.49 2.62 5.39
CA GLN A 90 7.61 2.95 6.28
C GLN A 90 7.51 2.21 7.61
N ILE A 91 6.32 2.17 8.22
CA ILE A 91 6.09 1.44 9.47
C ILE A 91 6.34 -0.05 9.29
N ALA A 92 5.74 -0.66 8.27
CA ALA A 92 5.90 -2.09 8.01
C ALA A 92 7.37 -2.47 7.76
N LEU A 93 8.06 -1.74 6.88
CA LEU A 93 9.46 -1.99 6.55
C LEU A 93 10.38 -1.76 7.77
N SER A 94 10.15 -0.72 8.57
CA SER A 94 10.94 -0.47 9.78
C SER A 94 10.70 -1.49 10.91
N CYS A 95 9.61 -2.27 10.85
CA CYS A 95 9.36 -3.36 11.79
C CYS A 95 9.92 -4.70 11.32
N ILE A 96 10.23 -4.83 10.03
CA ILE A 96 10.64 -6.10 9.39
C ILE A 96 12.13 -6.11 9.06
N LEU A 97 12.71 -4.95 8.72
CA LEU A 97 14.06 -4.83 8.19
C LEU A 97 14.98 -4.09 9.16
N ASP A 98 16.19 -4.62 9.32
CA ASP A 98 17.33 -4.00 10.00
C ASP A 98 18.45 -3.68 9.01
N GLU A 99 19.47 -2.98 9.50
CA GLU A 99 20.69 -2.69 8.71
C GLU A 99 21.36 -3.99 8.24
N GLY A 100 21.60 -4.08 6.94
CA GLY A 100 22.21 -5.24 6.30
C GLY A 100 21.23 -6.32 5.86
N ASP A 101 19.94 -6.19 6.17
CA ASP A 101 18.91 -7.07 5.64
C ASP A 101 18.61 -6.80 4.15
N GLU A 102 17.98 -7.75 3.51
CA GLU A 102 17.57 -7.67 2.11
C GLU A 102 16.06 -7.89 1.94
N ILE A 103 15.48 -7.15 1.00
CA ILE A 103 14.09 -7.31 0.58
C ILE A 103 14.01 -7.54 -0.93
N ILE A 104 13.23 -8.54 -1.33
CA ILE A 104 13.01 -8.88 -2.74
C ILE A 104 11.88 -8.02 -3.29
N ILE A 105 12.12 -7.32 -4.41
CA ILE A 105 11.11 -6.49 -5.07
C ILE A 105 11.20 -6.71 -6.59
N PRO A 106 10.10 -7.12 -7.25
CA PRO A 106 10.07 -7.20 -8.73
C PRO A 106 10.23 -5.83 -9.36
N GLU A 107 11.09 -5.70 -10.36
CA GLU A 107 11.28 -4.46 -11.13
C GLU A 107 10.67 -4.55 -12.55
N PRO A 108 10.14 -3.44 -13.09
CA PRO A 108 10.13 -2.09 -12.51
C PRO A 108 9.13 -1.97 -11.35
N PHE A 109 9.47 -1.20 -10.32
CA PHE A 109 8.64 -0.98 -9.14
C PHE A 109 8.42 0.51 -8.85
N TYR A 110 7.54 0.80 -7.92
CA TYR A 110 7.27 2.15 -7.45
C TYR A 110 8.54 2.78 -6.84
N PRO A 111 9.06 3.89 -7.39
CA PRO A 111 10.39 4.41 -7.03
C PRO A 111 10.59 4.71 -5.54
N ASN A 112 9.51 5.03 -4.82
CA ASN A 112 9.60 5.36 -3.39
C ASN A 112 9.95 4.15 -2.51
N TYR A 113 9.78 2.91 -3.01
CA TYR A 113 10.23 1.73 -2.28
C TYR A 113 11.74 1.79 -1.99
N SER A 114 12.54 2.25 -2.97
CA SER A 114 13.97 2.46 -2.75
C SER A 114 14.26 3.40 -1.59
N THR A 115 13.48 4.49 -1.47
CA THR A 115 13.65 5.44 -0.36
C THR A 115 13.32 4.79 0.98
N PHE A 116 12.18 4.09 1.07
CA PHE A 116 11.76 3.47 2.34
C PHE A 116 12.68 2.35 2.78
N VAL A 117 13.16 1.52 1.85
CA VAL A 117 14.14 0.45 2.15
C VAL A 117 15.47 1.06 2.58
N THR A 118 15.96 2.09 1.89
CA THR A 118 17.20 2.77 2.27
C THR A 118 17.14 3.36 3.69
N LEU A 119 15.97 3.86 4.13
CA LEU A 119 15.78 4.41 5.46
C LEU A 119 15.93 3.36 6.58
N THR A 120 15.75 2.08 6.29
CA THR A 120 15.98 0.99 7.26
C THR A 120 17.43 0.50 7.29
N GLY A 121 18.29 0.95 6.36
CA GLY A 121 19.63 0.40 6.17
C GLY A 121 19.67 -0.90 5.37
N ALA A 122 18.53 -1.39 4.93
CA ALA A 122 18.41 -2.61 4.11
C ALA A 122 18.67 -2.36 2.63
N THR A 123 18.81 -3.44 1.86
CA THR A 123 19.10 -3.42 0.43
C THR A 123 17.99 -4.14 -0.38
N ILE A 124 17.69 -3.62 -1.57
CA ILE A 124 16.75 -4.27 -2.48
C ILE A 124 17.49 -5.32 -3.32
N ARG A 125 16.91 -6.53 -3.35
CA ARG A 125 17.25 -7.60 -4.31
C ARG A 125 16.18 -7.62 -5.39
N PRO A 126 16.46 -7.10 -6.59
CA PRO A 126 15.42 -7.03 -7.63
C PRO A 126 15.19 -8.38 -8.30
N ILE A 127 13.92 -8.70 -8.58
CA ILE A 127 13.58 -9.71 -9.58
C ILE A 127 13.46 -8.97 -10.92
N THR A 128 14.42 -9.18 -11.80
CA THR A 128 14.40 -8.56 -13.14
C THR A 128 13.28 -9.15 -13.97
N THR A 129 12.46 -8.28 -14.55
CA THR A 129 11.40 -8.64 -15.49
C THR A 129 11.49 -7.82 -16.77
N THR A 130 10.83 -8.29 -17.84
CA THR A 130 10.83 -7.61 -19.13
C THR A 130 9.41 -7.44 -19.68
N PRO A 131 9.19 -6.44 -20.56
CA PRO A 131 7.90 -6.25 -21.23
C PRO A 131 7.48 -7.47 -22.07
N GLU A 132 8.44 -8.16 -22.70
CA GLU A 132 8.22 -9.33 -23.55
C GLU A 132 7.63 -10.51 -22.77
N GLU A 133 7.89 -10.56 -21.46
CA GLU A 133 7.34 -11.54 -20.51
C GLU A 133 6.11 -11.00 -19.77
N ASN A 134 5.53 -9.87 -20.20
CA ASN A 134 4.46 -9.18 -19.48
C ASN A 134 4.83 -8.88 -18.01
N TYR A 135 6.09 -8.62 -17.74
CA TYR A 135 6.62 -8.37 -16.39
C TYR A 135 6.32 -9.49 -15.37
N LYS A 136 6.27 -10.73 -15.85
CA LYS A 136 5.98 -11.89 -14.99
C LYS A 136 7.13 -12.16 -14.03
N PHE A 137 6.87 -12.08 -12.73
CA PHE A 137 7.86 -12.32 -11.68
C PHE A 137 7.54 -13.51 -10.78
N ALA A 138 6.27 -13.91 -10.66
CA ALA A 138 5.85 -15.03 -9.84
C ALA A 138 6.22 -16.35 -10.49
N ILE A 139 7.52 -16.65 -10.51
CA ILE A 139 8.14 -17.87 -11.01
C ILE A 139 9.09 -18.34 -9.91
N ARG A 140 8.88 -19.56 -9.38
CA ARG A 140 9.57 -20.09 -8.20
C ARG A 140 11.10 -19.93 -8.31
N GLU A 141 11.67 -20.38 -9.41
CA GLU A 141 13.12 -20.38 -9.62
C GLU A 141 13.70 -18.96 -9.61
N ARG A 142 12.95 -17.98 -10.12
CA ARG A 142 13.36 -16.57 -10.12
C ARG A 142 13.35 -15.95 -8.73
N VAL A 143 12.31 -16.26 -7.96
CA VAL A 143 12.16 -15.73 -6.61
C VAL A 143 13.20 -16.36 -5.70
N GLU A 144 13.32 -17.69 -5.72
CA GLU A 144 14.28 -18.42 -4.88
C GLU A 144 15.74 -18.07 -5.19
N ALA A 145 16.07 -17.76 -6.44
CA ALA A 145 17.41 -17.28 -6.82
C ALA A 145 17.77 -15.93 -6.16
N CYS A 146 16.80 -15.19 -5.68
CA CYS A 146 17.01 -13.93 -4.95
C CYS A 146 17.10 -14.13 -3.42
N ILE A 147 16.77 -15.31 -2.90
CA ILE A 147 16.74 -15.58 -1.45
C ILE A 147 18.12 -15.96 -0.94
N ASN A 148 18.49 -15.39 0.19
CA ASN A 148 19.70 -15.75 0.96
C ASN A 148 19.47 -15.52 2.47
N GLU A 149 20.51 -15.67 3.28
CA GLU A 149 20.44 -15.54 4.74
C GLU A 149 20.08 -14.14 5.26
N HIS A 150 20.23 -13.11 4.43
CA HIS A 150 19.87 -11.72 4.74
C HIS A 150 18.43 -11.36 4.32
N THR A 151 17.80 -12.19 3.51
CA THR A 151 16.45 -11.92 3.02
C THR A 151 15.43 -11.98 4.16
N ARG A 152 14.55 -10.97 4.28
CA ARG A 152 13.49 -10.88 5.30
C ARG A 152 12.10 -10.77 4.73
N ALA A 153 11.96 -10.21 3.54
CA ALA A 153 10.64 -9.98 2.97
C ALA A 153 10.63 -10.00 1.44
N ILE A 154 9.45 -10.20 0.90
CA ILE A 154 9.11 -9.96 -0.51
C ILE A 154 8.05 -8.87 -0.54
N LEU A 155 8.25 -7.82 -1.35
CA LEU A 155 7.29 -6.71 -1.53
C LEU A 155 6.91 -6.59 -3.00
N PHE A 156 5.62 -6.51 -3.29
CA PHE A 156 5.11 -6.21 -4.62
C PHE A 156 3.81 -5.39 -4.54
N THR A 157 3.51 -4.67 -5.63
CA THR A 157 2.23 -3.97 -5.82
C THR A 157 1.30 -4.85 -6.63
N ASN A 158 0.04 -5.03 -6.18
CA ASN A 158 -0.95 -5.80 -6.91
C ASN A 158 -2.34 -5.12 -6.86
N PRO A 159 -2.83 -4.56 -7.97
CA PRO A 159 -2.26 -4.44 -9.33
C PRO A 159 -0.95 -3.66 -9.39
N GLY A 160 -0.05 -4.05 -10.30
CA GLY A 160 1.31 -3.56 -10.41
C GLY A 160 1.44 -2.07 -10.73
N ASN A 161 2.37 -1.39 -10.08
CA ASN A 161 2.82 -0.05 -10.44
C ASN A 161 4.34 -0.08 -10.70
N PRO A 162 4.81 0.19 -11.94
CA PRO A 162 4.11 0.87 -13.05
C PRO A 162 3.51 -0.07 -14.12
N THR A 163 3.58 -1.39 -13.96
CA THR A 163 3.33 -2.36 -15.04
C THR A 163 1.84 -2.58 -15.35
N GLY A 164 0.95 -2.38 -14.37
CA GLY A 164 -0.48 -2.68 -14.49
C GLY A 164 -0.79 -4.19 -14.46
N THR A 165 0.20 -5.04 -14.19
CA THR A 165 0.00 -6.49 -14.09
C THR A 165 -0.80 -6.87 -12.87
N ILE A 166 -1.56 -7.97 -12.97
CA ILE A 166 -2.35 -8.54 -11.89
C ILE A 166 -1.89 -9.97 -11.71
N LEU A 167 -1.61 -10.36 -10.47
CA LEU A 167 -1.28 -11.74 -10.14
C LEU A 167 -2.56 -12.59 -10.13
N THR A 168 -2.48 -13.76 -10.75
CA THR A 168 -3.51 -14.80 -10.61
C THR A 168 -3.51 -15.35 -9.19
N GLU A 169 -4.57 -16.09 -8.84
CA GLU A 169 -4.64 -16.77 -7.54
C GLU A 169 -3.47 -17.75 -7.35
N GLU A 170 -3.12 -18.51 -8.39
CA GLU A 170 -2.01 -19.47 -8.35
C GLU A 170 -0.67 -18.76 -8.15
N GLU A 171 -0.46 -17.63 -8.83
CA GLU A 171 0.75 -16.82 -8.68
C GLU A 171 0.85 -16.20 -7.28
N LEU A 172 -0.28 -15.72 -6.75
CA LEU A 172 -0.33 -15.14 -5.40
C LEU A 172 -0.04 -16.21 -4.33
N ARG A 173 -0.62 -17.43 -4.49
CA ARG A 173 -0.34 -18.56 -3.61
C ARG A 173 1.12 -18.99 -3.69
N LEU A 174 1.67 -19.11 -4.90
CA LEU A 174 3.08 -19.42 -5.10
C LEU A 174 4.00 -18.45 -4.33
N MET A 175 3.74 -17.15 -4.43
CA MET A 175 4.54 -16.13 -3.71
C MET A 175 4.41 -16.28 -2.18
N ALA A 176 3.21 -16.61 -1.70
CA ALA A 176 2.96 -16.84 -0.27
C ALA A 176 3.59 -18.16 0.22
N ASP A 177 3.55 -19.21 -0.59
CA ASP A 177 4.23 -20.49 -0.29
C ASP A 177 5.74 -20.29 -0.11
N ILE A 178 6.38 -19.61 -1.06
CA ILE A 178 7.81 -19.29 -0.99
C ILE A 178 8.12 -18.48 0.27
N ALA A 179 7.33 -17.44 0.55
CA ALA A 179 7.53 -16.63 1.75
C ALA A 179 7.43 -17.48 3.02
N LYS A 180 6.45 -18.37 3.10
CA LYS A 180 6.27 -19.27 4.26
C LYS A 180 7.39 -20.30 4.38
N GLU A 181 7.77 -20.96 3.28
CA GLU A 181 8.83 -21.96 3.24
C GLU A 181 10.18 -21.39 3.72
N HIS A 182 10.45 -20.14 3.41
CA HIS A 182 11.69 -19.45 3.77
C HIS A 182 11.56 -18.54 5.01
N ASN A 183 10.42 -18.58 5.72
CA ASN A 183 10.13 -17.73 6.89
C ASN A 183 10.31 -16.23 6.60
N LEU A 184 9.83 -15.78 5.45
CA LEU A 184 9.84 -14.38 5.02
C LEU A 184 8.48 -13.74 5.25
N PHE A 185 8.47 -12.41 5.41
CA PHE A 185 7.25 -11.64 5.26
C PHE A 185 6.91 -11.47 3.78
N ILE A 186 5.62 -11.44 3.45
CA ILE A 186 5.11 -11.09 2.13
C ILE A 186 4.24 -9.83 2.25
N ILE A 187 4.67 -8.76 1.60
CA ILE A 187 4.04 -7.43 1.68
C ILE A 187 3.36 -7.14 0.36
N GLY A 188 2.03 -7.08 0.39
CA GLY A 188 1.20 -6.68 -0.75
C GLY A 188 0.80 -5.22 -0.64
N ASP A 189 1.29 -4.37 -1.56
CA ASP A 189 0.77 -3.03 -1.73
C ASP A 189 -0.47 -3.08 -2.63
N GLU A 190 -1.66 -3.04 -2.01
CA GLU A 190 -2.95 -3.22 -2.68
C GLU A 190 -3.68 -1.90 -2.95
N VAL A 191 -2.98 -0.77 -2.95
CA VAL A 191 -3.59 0.57 -3.14
C VAL A 191 -4.34 0.73 -4.46
N TYR A 192 -4.01 -0.07 -5.47
CA TYR A 192 -4.69 -0.09 -6.78
C TYR A 192 -5.75 -1.18 -6.92
N ARG A 193 -6.14 -1.83 -5.84
CA ARG A 193 -7.08 -2.95 -5.81
C ARG A 193 -8.37 -2.74 -6.63
N GLU A 194 -8.91 -1.53 -6.67
CA GLU A 194 -10.14 -1.22 -7.42
C GLU A 194 -9.91 -0.91 -8.91
N PHE A 195 -8.63 -0.96 -9.37
CA PHE A 195 -8.25 -0.68 -10.75
C PHE A 195 -8.00 -1.98 -11.51
N VAL A 196 -9.02 -2.84 -11.51
CA VAL A 196 -9.05 -4.10 -12.24
C VAL A 196 -10.05 -3.99 -13.38
N TYR A 197 -9.61 -4.30 -14.59
CA TYR A 197 -10.40 -4.13 -15.80
C TYR A 197 -10.64 -5.48 -16.48
N GLY A 198 -11.59 -5.54 -17.42
CA GLY A 198 -11.80 -6.74 -18.23
C GLY A 198 -12.53 -7.89 -17.54
N GLY A 199 -13.08 -7.68 -16.33
CA GLY A 199 -13.81 -8.71 -15.59
C GLY A 199 -12.89 -9.66 -14.79
N GLU A 200 -11.61 -9.38 -14.71
CA GLU A 200 -10.68 -10.11 -13.86
C GLU A 200 -11.03 -9.90 -12.37
N LYS A 201 -10.72 -10.90 -11.54
CA LYS A 201 -10.89 -10.81 -10.09
C LYS A 201 -9.52 -10.66 -9.44
N LEU A 202 -9.39 -9.63 -8.62
CA LEU A 202 -8.21 -9.47 -7.76
C LEU A 202 -8.43 -10.23 -6.45
N MET A 203 -7.52 -11.13 -6.13
CA MET A 203 -7.42 -11.74 -4.82
C MET A 203 -6.49 -10.90 -3.93
N SER A 204 -6.89 -10.67 -2.67
CA SER A 204 -6.02 -10.10 -1.65
C SER A 204 -5.13 -11.17 -1.02
N LEU A 205 -3.93 -10.80 -0.60
CA LEU A 205 -3.13 -11.66 0.27
C LEU A 205 -3.88 -12.06 1.56
N LEU A 206 -4.79 -11.21 2.04
CA LEU A 206 -5.61 -11.50 3.23
C LEU A 206 -6.65 -12.60 3.02
N GLN A 207 -6.94 -13.01 1.77
CA GLN A 207 -7.85 -14.12 1.47
C GLN A 207 -7.13 -15.48 1.51
N LEU A 208 -5.80 -15.47 1.60
CA LEU A 208 -5.02 -16.71 1.74
C LEU A 208 -5.08 -17.20 3.18
N GLU A 209 -5.49 -18.45 3.35
CA GLU A 209 -5.52 -19.13 4.64
C GLU A 209 -4.21 -19.88 4.89
N GLY A 210 -3.72 -19.86 6.13
CA GLY A 210 -2.50 -20.54 6.54
C GLY A 210 -1.21 -19.73 6.34
N TYR A 211 -1.31 -18.43 6.01
CA TYR A 211 -0.18 -17.51 5.82
C TYR A 211 -0.28 -16.28 6.75
N GLU A 212 -1.07 -16.40 7.80
CA GLU A 212 -1.42 -15.28 8.70
C GLU A 212 -0.19 -14.62 9.32
N ASP A 213 0.84 -15.41 9.62
CA ASP A 213 2.08 -14.91 10.25
C ASP A 213 3.03 -14.22 9.25
N ASN A 214 2.84 -14.45 7.95
CA ASN A 214 3.72 -13.92 6.92
C ASN A 214 3.15 -12.69 6.21
N VAL A 215 1.82 -12.57 6.14
CA VAL A 215 1.14 -11.59 5.29
C VAL A 215 1.05 -10.21 5.93
N VAL A 216 1.43 -9.21 5.14
CA VAL A 216 1.22 -7.78 5.43
C VAL A 216 0.58 -7.14 4.20
N VAL A 217 -0.52 -6.41 4.40
CA VAL A 217 -1.16 -5.64 3.33
C VAL A 217 -1.07 -4.15 3.63
N ILE A 218 -0.67 -3.40 2.62
CA ILE A 218 -0.69 -1.94 2.60
C ILE A 218 -1.85 -1.48 1.74
N ASP A 219 -2.71 -0.62 2.28
CA ASP A 219 -3.82 -0.07 1.52
C ASP A 219 -3.98 1.43 1.78
N SER A 220 -4.73 2.12 0.92
CA SER A 220 -4.96 3.56 1.01
C SER A 220 -6.22 3.98 0.26
N VAL A 221 -6.88 4.99 0.77
CA VAL A 221 -8.01 5.65 0.08
C VAL A 221 -7.55 6.53 -1.09
N SER A 222 -6.25 6.78 -1.22
CA SER A 222 -5.66 7.74 -2.18
C SER A 222 -6.11 7.50 -3.61
N LYS A 223 -6.07 6.24 -4.06
CA LYS A 223 -6.41 5.88 -5.44
C LYS A 223 -7.88 5.54 -5.59
N ARG A 224 -8.40 4.68 -4.70
CA ARG A 224 -9.78 4.21 -4.68
C ARG A 224 -10.81 5.34 -4.72
N PHE A 225 -10.57 6.42 -3.99
CA PHE A 225 -11.52 7.52 -3.83
C PHE A 225 -11.02 8.86 -4.40
N SER A 226 -9.98 8.87 -5.23
CA SER A 226 -9.35 10.12 -5.70
C SER A 226 -9.01 11.07 -4.55
N ALA A 227 -8.61 10.51 -3.41
CA ALA A 227 -8.40 11.25 -2.16
C ALA A 227 -6.92 11.26 -1.75
N CYS A 228 -6.01 11.47 -2.72
CA CYS A 228 -4.57 11.47 -2.47
C CYS A 228 -4.15 12.48 -1.40
N GLY A 229 -4.81 13.63 -1.36
CA GLY A 229 -4.57 14.70 -0.39
C GLY A 229 -5.13 14.41 1.01
N ALA A 230 -6.04 13.45 1.17
CA ALA A 230 -6.60 13.10 2.48
C ALA A 230 -5.57 12.41 3.38
N ARG A 231 -4.52 11.81 2.81
CA ARG A 231 -3.46 11.13 3.57
C ARG A 231 -4.01 10.08 4.53
N ILE A 232 -4.81 9.15 4.03
CA ILE A 232 -5.36 8.02 4.79
C ILE A 232 -4.88 6.71 4.15
N GLY A 233 -4.28 5.85 4.94
CA GLY A 233 -3.87 4.51 4.57
C GLY A 233 -3.89 3.61 5.78
N CYS A 234 -3.50 2.35 5.62
CA CYS A 234 -3.40 1.41 6.71
C CYS A 234 -2.35 0.32 6.45
N VAL A 235 -1.85 -0.23 7.54
CA VAL A 235 -1.17 -1.52 7.60
C VAL A 235 -2.17 -2.54 8.11
N ILE A 236 -2.26 -3.69 7.47
CA ILE A 236 -3.11 -4.79 7.88
C ILE A 236 -2.25 -6.04 7.99
N THR A 237 -2.25 -6.67 9.16
CA THR A 237 -1.57 -7.94 9.38
C THR A 237 -2.28 -8.76 10.45
N ARG A 238 -2.26 -10.08 10.32
CA ARG A 238 -2.73 -11.03 11.34
C ARG A 238 -1.60 -11.48 12.25
N ASN A 239 -0.34 -11.17 11.92
CA ASN A 239 0.81 -11.44 12.77
C ASN A 239 0.77 -10.52 14.00
N ALA A 240 0.55 -11.09 15.17
CA ALA A 240 0.36 -10.33 16.41
C ALA A 240 1.65 -9.61 16.88
N GLU A 241 2.82 -10.21 16.64
CA GLU A 241 4.09 -9.60 17.00
C GLU A 241 4.38 -8.37 16.13
N LEU A 242 4.20 -8.51 14.81
CA LEU A 242 4.36 -7.40 13.87
C LEU A 242 3.36 -6.28 14.18
N TYR A 243 2.09 -6.61 14.44
CA TYR A 243 1.08 -5.62 14.83
C TYR A 243 1.51 -4.85 16.07
N ASN A 244 1.99 -5.54 17.12
CA ASN A 244 2.42 -4.90 18.35
C ASN A 244 3.65 -4.00 18.17
N ASN A 245 4.59 -4.38 17.31
CA ASN A 245 5.76 -3.56 16.98
C ASN A 245 5.36 -2.34 16.15
N ALA A 246 4.50 -2.50 15.15
CA ALA A 246 3.93 -1.40 14.38
C ALA A 246 3.09 -0.45 15.24
N MET A 247 2.38 -0.97 16.27
CA MET A 247 1.66 -0.15 17.25
C MET A 247 2.62 0.75 18.04
N LYS A 248 3.79 0.27 18.45
CA LYS A 248 4.80 1.11 19.12
C LYS A 248 5.25 2.28 18.22
N TRP A 249 5.41 2.01 16.93
CA TRP A 249 5.68 3.04 15.92
C TRP A 249 4.53 4.07 15.87
N CYS A 250 3.28 3.60 15.82
CA CYS A 250 2.10 4.45 15.83
C CYS A 250 2.03 5.31 17.10
N GLN A 251 2.36 4.75 18.26
CA GLN A 251 2.44 5.49 19.52
C GLN A 251 3.56 6.55 19.50
N GLY A 252 4.72 6.24 18.93
CA GLY A 252 5.85 7.17 18.82
C GLY A 252 5.52 8.38 17.94
N ARG A 253 4.74 8.21 16.87
CA ARG A 253 4.27 9.30 16.00
C ARG A 253 3.02 10.02 16.51
N LEU A 254 2.40 9.53 17.60
CA LEU A 254 1.15 9.94 18.23
C LEU A 254 -0.09 9.38 17.52
N CYS A 255 -0.54 9.98 16.41
CA CYS A 255 -1.72 9.54 15.67
C CYS A 255 -1.67 9.99 14.21
N ALA A 256 -2.49 9.39 13.36
CA ALA A 256 -2.82 9.95 12.07
C ALA A 256 -3.77 11.16 12.24
N SER A 257 -3.95 11.96 11.19
CA SER A 257 -4.74 13.21 11.25
C SER A 257 -6.20 12.93 11.60
N THR A 258 -6.67 13.42 12.74
CA THR A 258 -8.04 13.21 13.25
C THR A 258 -9.11 13.63 12.25
N ILE A 259 -9.00 14.82 11.66
CA ILE A 259 -9.99 15.32 10.69
C ILE A 259 -10.07 14.42 9.45
N CYS A 260 -8.93 13.98 8.95
CA CYS A 260 -8.89 13.13 7.77
C CYS A 260 -9.55 11.76 8.02
N LEU A 261 -9.48 11.26 9.26
CA LEU A 261 -10.02 9.95 9.64
C LEU A 261 -11.54 9.93 9.84
N LEU A 262 -12.21 11.08 9.86
CA LEU A 262 -13.67 11.15 10.02
C LEU A 262 -14.44 10.64 8.79
N TYR A 263 -13.76 10.43 7.67
CA TYR A 263 -14.36 9.91 6.47
C TYR A 263 -14.47 8.39 6.51
N THR A 264 -15.60 7.90 6.99
CA THR A 264 -16.00 6.49 6.82
C THR A 264 -16.64 6.33 5.45
N SER A 265 -15.84 5.87 4.49
CA SER A 265 -16.26 5.82 3.10
C SER A 265 -17.34 4.78 2.82
N PRO A 266 -18.41 5.11 2.11
CA PRO A 266 -19.19 4.11 1.38
C PRO A 266 -18.28 3.43 0.34
N SER A 267 -18.46 2.12 0.16
CA SER A 267 -17.78 1.36 -0.89
C SER A 267 -18.00 1.99 -2.27
N PRO A 268 -17.07 1.95 -3.22
CA PRO A 268 -17.31 2.34 -4.60
C PRO A 268 -18.51 1.64 -5.23
N ARG A 269 -18.86 0.44 -4.74
CA ARG A 269 -20.07 -0.31 -5.15
C ARG A 269 -21.37 0.27 -4.59
N ASP A 270 -21.30 1.12 -3.57
CA ASP A 270 -22.49 1.80 -3.02
C ASP A 270 -22.83 3.09 -3.82
N ARG A 271 -22.12 3.36 -4.89
CA ARG A 271 -22.43 4.41 -5.87
C ARG A 271 -23.31 3.85 -6.98
N GLY A 272 -24.44 3.21 -6.63
CA GLY A 272 -25.42 2.68 -7.58
C GLY A 272 -25.89 3.66 -8.65
#